data_d6c05fc71c832feaf1ae1420e7033473
#
_entry.id   d6c05fc71c832feaf1ae1420e7033473
#
_cell.length_a   1.000
_cell.length_b   1.000
_cell.length_c   1.000
_cell.angle_alpha   90.00
_cell.angle_beta   90.00
_cell.angle_gamma   90.00
#
_symmetry.space_group_name_H-M   'P 1'
#
loop_
_entity.id
_entity.type
_entity.pdbx_description
1 polymer ?
#
loop_
_entity_poly.entity_id
_entity_poly.type
_entity_poly.pdbx_seq_one_letter_code
_entity_poly.pdbx_strand_id
1 'polypeptide(L)'
;MGSRMNTLPERKLSIVYGDEIIDFEVLESPSRTQKILIKVYADCRVVVSTPLNTDDQTIIEAVKQRSRWIYKQLREFREQSRFITPRKYKSGESHFYLGKQYQLKVIHDDTKPKGVKLLRGRLEVNTLDMGLESIKSYLNEWYRIRAKVIFEARLQHILEQALWVENYPDIRLMTMRTQWGNCSP
;
A
#
# COMPACT_ATOMS: atom_id res chain seq x y z
N MET A 1 -13.37 6.28 -18.49
CA MET A 1 -13.73 4.89 -18.81
C MET A 1 -12.78 3.99 -18.05
N GLY A 2 -13.23 3.41 -16.94
CA GLY A 2 -12.40 2.55 -16.09
C GLY A 2 -12.40 1.14 -16.67
N SER A 3 -11.27 0.66 -17.14
CA SER A 3 -11.07 -0.75 -17.45
C SER A 3 -11.29 -1.57 -16.18
N ARG A 4 -12.41 -2.26 -16.09
CA ARG A 4 -12.61 -3.37 -15.18
C ARG A 4 -11.58 -4.43 -15.56
N MET A 5 -10.56 -4.61 -14.74
CA MET A 5 -9.71 -5.81 -14.78
C MET A 5 -10.66 -7.00 -14.56
N ASN A 6 -10.84 -7.78 -15.62
CA ASN A 6 -11.53 -9.06 -15.56
C ASN A 6 -10.64 -9.99 -14.73
N THR A 7 -10.93 -10.12 -13.44
CA THR A 7 -10.26 -11.08 -12.56
C THR A 7 -10.74 -12.47 -12.95
N LEU A 8 -9.91 -13.20 -13.69
CA LEU A 8 -10.04 -14.65 -13.85
C LEU A 8 -10.03 -15.30 -12.47
N PRO A 9 -10.68 -16.45 -12.28
CA PRO A 9 -10.83 -17.09 -10.97
C PRO A 9 -9.47 -17.28 -10.30
N GLU A 10 -9.34 -16.78 -9.09
CA GLU A 10 -8.15 -16.96 -8.26
C GLU A 10 -7.97 -18.44 -7.95
N ARG A 11 -6.97 -19.09 -8.60
CA ARG A 11 -6.53 -20.42 -8.21
C ARG A 11 -5.63 -20.30 -6.99
N LYS A 12 -5.89 -21.13 -5.98
CA LYS A 12 -5.01 -21.25 -4.81
C LYS A 12 -4.30 -22.58 -4.86
N LEU A 13 -2.99 -22.53 -4.78
CA LEU A 13 -2.11 -23.70 -4.74
C LEU A 13 -1.21 -23.60 -3.50
N SER A 14 -0.58 -24.72 -3.15
CA SER A 14 0.36 -24.78 -2.03
C SER A 14 1.56 -25.63 -2.35
N ILE A 15 2.66 -25.37 -1.67
CA ILE A 15 3.84 -26.22 -1.62
C ILE A 15 4.25 -26.48 -0.17
N VAL A 16 4.91 -27.60 0.07
CA VAL A 16 5.56 -27.88 1.35
C VAL A 16 7.03 -27.49 1.25
N TYR A 17 7.53 -26.73 2.25
CA TYR A 17 8.93 -26.38 2.41
C TYR A 17 9.36 -26.57 3.86
N GLY A 18 10.15 -27.60 4.13
CA GLY A 18 10.44 -28.07 5.50
C GLY A 18 9.15 -28.48 6.19
N ASP A 19 8.89 -27.92 7.36
CA ASP A 19 7.69 -28.19 8.17
C ASP A 19 6.55 -27.19 7.91
N GLU A 20 6.72 -26.24 6.96
CA GLU A 20 5.72 -25.22 6.65
C GLU A 20 5.06 -25.47 5.29
N ILE A 21 3.76 -25.14 5.24
CA ILE A 21 2.99 -25.06 3.99
C ILE A 21 3.01 -23.60 3.53
N ILE A 22 3.40 -23.38 2.29
CA ILE A 22 3.36 -22.07 1.63
C ILE A 22 2.20 -22.07 0.66
N ASP A 23 1.11 -21.38 1.07
CA ASP A 23 -0.04 -21.12 0.20
C ASP A 23 0.23 -19.94 -0.70
N PHE A 24 -0.24 -20.01 -1.94
CA PHE A 24 -0.11 -18.91 -2.89
C PHE A 24 -1.30 -18.79 -3.84
N GLU A 25 -1.58 -17.56 -4.26
CA GLU A 25 -2.62 -17.21 -5.23
C GLU A 25 -2.02 -17.15 -6.63
N VAL A 26 -2.67 -17.78 -7.60
CA VAL A 26 -2.26 -17.74 -9.01
C VAL A 26 -3.12 -16.75 -9.78
N LEU A 27 -2.47 -15.79 -10.43
CA LEU A 27 -3.09 -14.80 -11.30
C LEU A 27 -2.58 -14.98 -12.72
N GLU A 28 -3.49 -15.32 -13.62
CA GLU A 28 -3.18 -15.38 -15.05
C GLU A 28 -3.21 -13.97 -15.65
N SER A 29 -2.23 -13.64 -16.47
CA SER A 29 -2.11 -12.32 -17.10
C SER A 29 -1.89 -12.46 -18.60
N PRO A 30 -2.80 -11.95 -19.45
CA PRO A 30 -2.67 -11.97 -20.91
C PRO A 30 -1.43 -11.20 -21.42
N SER A 31 -0.97 -10.20 -20.66
CA SER A 31 0.19 -9.39 -21.04
C SER A 31 1.55 -10.10 -20.79
N ARG A 32 1.53 -11.30 -20.17
CA ARG A 32 2.75 -12.07 -19.89
C ARG A 32 2.91 -13.17 -20.91
N THR A 33 3.96 -13.10 -21.68
CA THR A 33 4.21 -14.05 -22.76
C THR A 33 5.14 -15.19 -22.40
N GLN A 34 5.97 -15.09 -21.35
CA GLN A 34 7.00 -16.13 -21.11
C GLN A 34 7.48 -16.33 -19.67
N LYS A 35 7.13 -15.51 -18.67
CA LYS A 35 7.76 -15.61 -17.34
C LYS A 35 6.78 -15.68 -16.20
N ILE A 36 6.94 -16.67 -15.33
CA ILE A 36 6.29 -16.75 -14.03
C ILE A 36 6.95 -15.72 -13.10
N LEU A 37 6.15 -14.85 -12.51
CA LEU A 37 6.58 -13.87 -11.53
C LEU A 37 6.00 -14.19 -10.16
N ILE A 38 6.87 -14.35 -9.16
CA ILE A 38 6.48 -14.58 -7.77
C ILE A 38 6.68 -13.29 -6.99
N LYS A 39 5.64 -12.85 -6.28
CA LYS A 39 5.67 -11.71 -5.37
C LYS A 39 5.27 -12.16 -3.97
N VAL A 40 6.04 -11.74 -2.98
CA VAL A 40 5.71 -11.87 -1.57
C VAL A 40 5.37 -10.49 -1.03
N TYR A 41 4.19 -10.34 -0.45
CA TYR A 41 3.72 -9.06 0.09
C TYR A 41 3.98 -8.97 1.60
N ALA A 42 4.03 -7.74 2.11
CA ALA A 42 4.26 -7.49 3.52
C ALA A 42 3.13 -8.01 4.45
N ASP A 43 1.96 -8.28 3.90
CA ASP A 43 0.83 -8.95 4.57
C ASP A 43 0.95 -10.49 4.55
N CYS A 44 2.13 -11.01 4.17
CA CYS A 44 2.45 -12.42 4.03
C CYS A 44 1.67 -13.17 2.93
N ARG A 45 1.01 -12.48 2.01
CA ARG A 45 0.43 -13.11 0.82
C ARG A 45 1.51 -13.38 -0.21
N VAL A 46 1.45 -14.56 -0.82
CA VAL A 46 2.30 -14.94 -1.96
C VAL A 46 1.42 -14.97 -3.20
N VAL A 47 1.81 -14.23 -4.22
CA VAL A 47 1.07 -14.14 -5.48
C VAL A 47 2.00 -14.53 -6.63
N VAL A 48 1.52 -15.47 -7.45
CA VAL A 48 2.22 -15.99 -8.63
C VAL A 48 1.49 -15.54 -9.87
N SER A 49 2.11 -14.68 -10.65
CA SER A 49 1.54 -14.22 -11.94
C SER A 49 2.13 -15.05 -13.08
N THR A 50 1.26 -15.65 -13.89
CA THR A 50 1.61 -16.60 -14.96
C THR A 50 1.07 -16.14 -16.31
N PRO A 51 1.64 -16.63 -17.43
CA PRO A 51 0.96 -16.61 -18.72
C PRO A 51 -0.37 -17.35 -18.66
N LEU A 52 -1.24 -17.10 -19.65
CA LEU A 52 -2.49 -17.84 -19.80
C LEU A 52 -2.23 -19.34 -20.01
N ASN A 53 -3.12 -20.17 -19.46
CA ASN A 53 -3.08 -21.64 -19.63
C ASN A 53 -1.79 -22.30 -19.14
N THR A 54 -1.08 -21.70 -18.17
CA THR A 54 0.06 -22.38 -17.54
C THR A 54 -0.48 -23.48 -16.62
N ASP A 55 0.07 -24.70 -16.77
CA ASP A 55 -0.30 -25.84 -15.96
C ASP A 55 0.19 -25.71 -14.50
N ASP A 56 -0.54 -26.35 -13.59
CA ASP A 56 -0.25 -26.27 -12.15
C ASP A 56 1.10 -26.87 -11.80
N GLN A 57 1.54 -27.91 -12.51
CA GLN A 57 2.82 -28.55 -12.23
C GLN A 57 3.99 -27.61 -12.52
N THR A 58 3.95 -26.92 -13.66
CA THR A 58 4.94 -25.89 -14.03
C THR A 58 4.98 -24.76 -13.01
N ILE A 59 3.80 -24.32 -12.51
CA ILE A 59 3.72 -23.28 -11.49
C ILE A 59 4.33 -23.76 -10.17
N ILE A 60 3.97 -24.95 -9.72
CA ILE A 60 4.49 -25.56 -8.49
C ILE A 60 6.01 -25.73 -8.55
N GLU A 61 6.55 -26.17 -9.68
CA GLU A 61 8.00 -26.31 -9.87
C GLU A 61 8.72 -24.96 -9.79
N ALA A 62 8.19 -23.93 -10.44
CA ALA A 62 8.76 -22.59 -10.37
C ALA A 62 8.74 -22.01 -8.93
N VAL A 63 7.67 -22.28 -8.17
CA VAL A 63 7.56 -21.87 -6.76
C VAL A 63 8.52 -22.69 -5.88
N LYS A 64 8.64 -24.01 -6.10
CA LYS A 64 9.60 -24.87 -5.38
C LYS A 64 11.05 -24.43 -5.58
N GLN A 65 11.45 -24.06 -6.78
CA GLN A 65 12.80 -23.56 -7.06
C GLN A 65 13.13 -22.28 -6.27
N ARG A 66 12.12 -21.49 -5.90
CA ARG A 66 12.28 -20.25 -5.14
C ARG A 66 11.78 -20.34 -3.70
N SER A 67 11.42 -21.51 -3.22
CA SER A 67 10.83 -21.74 -1.90
C SER A 67 11.68 -21.18 -0.76
N ARG A 68 13.02 -21.36 -0.79
CA ARG A 68 13.93 -20.80 0.20
C ARG A 68 13.85 -19.26 0.30
N TRP A 69 13.77 -18.59 -0.85
CA TRP A 69 13.64 -17.13 -0.89
C TRP A 69 12.26 -16.68 -0.39
N ILE A 70 11.19 -17.36 -0.83
CA ILE A 70 9.81 -17.07 -0.38
C ILE A 70 9.72 -17.23 1.14
N TYR A 71 10.21 -18.33 1.67
CA TYR A 71 10.24 -18.62 3.11
C TYR A 71 10.97 -17.52 3.90
N LYS A 72 12.16 -17.11 3.43
CA LYS A 72 12.93 -16.04 4.05
C LYS A 72 12.14 -14.72 4.09
N GLN A 73 11.51 -14.33 2.97
CA GLN A 73 10.69 -13.12 2.91
C GLN A 73 9.47 -13.19 3.83
N LEU A 74 8.76 -14.32 3.85
CA LEU A 74 7.62 -14.52 4.75
C LEU A 74 8.03 -14.43 6.21
N ARG A 75 9.16 -15.01 6.59
CA ARG A 75 9.70 -14.93 7.94
C ARG A 75 10.04 -13.47 8.31
N GLU A 76 10.74 -12.75 7.45
CA GLU A 76 11.07 -11.34 7.66
C GLU A 76 9.81 -10.48 7.83
N PHE A 77 8.79 -10.66 7.00
CA PHE A 77 7.53 -9.93 7.11
C PHE A 77 6.73 -10.31 8.37
N ARG A 78 6.70 -11.59 8.75
CA ARG A 78 6.09 -12.04 10.01
C ARG A 78 6.79 -11.44 11.23
N GLU A 79 8.11 -11.37 11.23
CA GLU A 79 8.88 -10.74 12.30
C GLU A 79 8.57 -9.23 12.38
N GLN A 80 8.57 -8.53 11.25
CA GLN A 80 8.23 -7.11 11.19
C GLN A 80 6.78 -6.84 11.65
N SER A 81 5.83 -7.68 11.27
CA SER A 81 4.41 -7.52 11.63
C SER A 81 4.15 -7.67 13.14
N ARG A 82 5.00 -8.40 13.88
CA ARG A 82 4.90 -8.52 15.35
C ARG A 82 5.08 -7.18 16.05
N PHE A 83 5.80 -6.24 15.44
CA PHE A 83 6.02 -4.90 15.98
C PHE A 83 5.00 -3.87 15.48
N ILE A 84 4.12 -4.24 14.56
CA ILE A 84 3.08 -3.35 14.04
C ILE A 84 1.82 -3.54 14.87
N THR A 85 1.58 -2.66 15.83
CA THR A 85 0.29 -2.61 16.53
C THR A 85 -0.78 -2.07 15.57
N PRO A 86 -1.88 -2.82 15.30
CA PRO A 86 -2.96 -2.32 14.47
C PRO A 86 -3.51 -1.00 15.01
N ARG A 87 -3.65 -0.01 14.15
CA ARG A 87 -4.19 1.30 14.53
C ARG A 87 -5.64 1.17 14.91
N LYS A 88 -5.99 1.73 16.05
CA LYS A 88 -7.36 1.74 16.59
C LYS A 88 -8.12 3.03 16.29
N TYR A 89 -7.42 4.04 15.78
CA TYR A 89 -7.94 5.37 15.45
C TYR A 89 -8.72 6.01 16.62
N LYS A 90 -8.20 5.88 17.83
CA LYS A 90 -8.77 6.43 19.05
C LYS A 90 -7.98 7.64 19.55
N SER A 91 -8.65 8.53 20.27
CA SER A 91 -7.98 9.65 20.94
C SER A 91 -6.82 9.18 21.81
N GLY A 92 -5.68 9.88 21.71
CA GLY A 92 -4.42 9.51 22.36
C GLY A 92 -3.46 8.67 21.49
N GLU A 93 -3.93 8.09 20.38
CA GLU A 93 -3.07 7.34 19.46
C GLU A 93 -2.09 8.26 18.74
N SER A 94 -0.85 7.78 18.57
CA SER A 94 0.21 8.53 17.90
C SER A 94 0.17 8.38 16.39
N HIS A 95 0.20 9.51 15.70
CA HIS A 95 0.29 9.60 14.24
C HIS A 95 1.50 10.42 13.84
N PHE A 96 2.12 10.06 12.72
CA PHE A 96 3.30 10.76 12.21
C PHE A 96 2.93 11.64 11.02
N TYR A 97 3.50 12.85 11.00
CA TYR A 97 3.39 13.75 9.87
C TYR A 97 4.71 14.54 9.73
N LEU A 98 5.34 14.46 8.55
CA LEU A 98 6.63 15.09 8.25
C LEU A 98 7.70 14.82 9.32
N GLY A 99 7.84 13.56 9.73
CA GLY A 99 8.85 13.14 10.72
C GLY A 99 8.52 13.47 12.17
N LYS A 100 7.43 14.20 12.44
CA LYS A 100 7.00 14.55 13.81
C LYS A 100 5.82 13.69 14.24
N GLN A 101 5.79 13.39 15.53
CA GLN A 101 4.71 12.64 16.17
C GLN A 101 3.63 13.60 16.68
N TYR A 102 2.37 13.25 16.43
CA TYR A 102 1.19 14.00 16.87
C TYR A 102 0.20 13.04 17.52
N GLN A 103 -0.50 13.52 18.55
CA GLN A 103 -1.58 12.76 19.17
C GLN A 103 -2.88 12.97 18.40
N LEU A 104 -3.59 11.88 18.11
CA LEU A 104 -4.94 11.93 17.58
C LEU A 104 -5.91 12.42 18.67
N LYS A 105 -6.79 13.32 18.31
CA LYS A 105 -7.93 13.74 19.14
C LYS A 105 -9.19 13.67 18.30
N VAL A 106 -10.06 12.74 18.62
CA VAL A 106 -11.36 12.63 17.98
C VAL A 106 -12.37 13.49 18.74
N ILE A 107 -13.10 14.30 18.01
CA ILE A 107 -14.08 15.27 18.54
C ILE A 107 -15.42 14.96 17.89
N HIS A 108 -16.48 15.00 18.69
CA HIS A 108 -17.86 14.92 18.23
C HIS A 108 -18.52 16.29 18.51
N ASP A 109 -18.52 17.17 17.51
CA ASP A 109 -19.02 18.53 17.63
C ASP A 109 -19.74 18.91 16.32
N ASP A 110 -21.05 18.99 16.37
CA ASP A 110 -21.91 19.31 15.22
C ASP A 110 -21.86 20.79 14.83
N THR A 111 -21.39 21.65 15.73
CA THR A 111 -21.23 23.10 15.48
C THR A 111 -19.98 23.40 14.67
N LYS A 112 -19.03 22.45 14.57
CA LYS A 112 -17.77 22.60 13.85
C LYS A 112 -17.78 21.86 12.52
N PRO A 113 -17.06 22.37 11.52
CA PRO A 113 -16.93 21.65 10.25
C PRO A 113 -16.26 20.29 10.45
N LYS A 114 -16.81 19.26 9.79
CA LYS A 114 -16.21 17.92 9.76
C LYS A 114 -14.87 17.97 9.06
N GLY A 115 -13.94 17.15 9.51
CA GLY A 115 -12.61 17.04 8.90
C GLY A 115 -11.48 16.99 9.91
N VAL A 116 -10.25 17.16 9.42
CA VAL A 116 -9.03 17.05 10.22
C VAL A 116 -8.28 18.37 10.25
N LYS A 117 -7.85 18.77 11.43
CA LYS A 117 -6.97 19.94 11.64
C LYS A 117 -5.73 19.54 12.44
N LEU A 118 -4.59 20.05 12.01
CA LEU A 118 -3.36 19.98 12.81
C LEU A 118 -3.30 21.22 13.69
N LEU A 119 -3.51 21.05 14.99
CA LEU A 119 -3.58 22.16 15.92
C LEU A 119 -2.84 21.82 17.23
N ARG A 120 -1.95 22.70 17.67
CA ARG A 120 -1.23 22.59 18.97
C ARG A 120 -0.61 21.20 19.24
N GLY A 121 0.05 20.63 18.23
CA GLY A 121 0.70 19.32 18.36
C GLY A 121 -0.25 18.11 18.31
N ARG A 122 -1.51 18.31 17.90
CA ARG A 122 -2.52 17.26 17.79
C ARG A 122 -3.14 17.24 16.41
N LEU A 123 -3.51 16.06 15.96
CA LEU A 123 -4.38 15.83 14.82
C LEU A 123 -5.82 15.72 15.34
N GLU A 124 -6.57 16.80 15.23
CA GLU A 124 -7.97 16.86 15.67
C GLU A 124 -8.88 16.44 14.51
N VAL A 125 -9.63 15.36 14.70
CA VAL A 125 -10.64 14.85 13.75
C VAL A 125 -12.00 15.18 14.31
N ASN A 126 -12.74 16.08 13.65
CA ASN A 126 -14.14 16.34 13.99
C ASN A 126 -15.05 15.52 13.07
N THR A 127 -15.86 14.67 13.67
CA THR A 127 -16.81 13.79 12.95
C THR A 127 -18.02 13.47 13.82
N LEU A 128 -19.18 13.30 13.19
CA LEU A 128 -20.38 12.81 13.88
C LEU A 128 -20.41 11.28 13.95
N ASP A 129 -19.73 10.61 13.04
CA ASP A 129 -19.57 9.16 13.07
C ASP A 129 -18.23 8.80 13.72
N MET A 130 -18.30 8.26 14.93
CA MET A 130 -17.15 7.84 15.73
C MET A 130 -16.61 6.46 15.33
N GLY A 131 -17.13 5.87 14.26
CA GLY A 131 -16.67 4.59 13.73
C GLY A 131 -15.21 4.67 13.22
N LEU A 132 -14.47 3.57 13.39
CA LEU A 132 -13.07 3.46 13.00
C LEU A 132 -12.84 3.82 11.52
N GLU A 133 -13.69 3.33 10.63
CA GLU A 133 -13.54 3.57 9.17
C GLU A 133 -13.82 5.04 8.81
N SER A 134 -14.74 5.72 9.50
CA SER A 134 -15.00 7.14 9.32
C SER A 134 -13.78 7.97 9.70
N ILE A 135 -13.22 7.75 10.89
CA ILE A 135 -12.03 8.48 11.38
C ILE A 135 -10.82 8.23 10.46
N LYS A 136 -10.62 6.98 10.07
CA LYS A 136 -9.56 6.58 9.13
C LYS A 136 -9.72 7.26 7.76
N SER A 137 -10.95 7.35 7.25
CA SER A 137 -11.24 8.02 5.98
C SER A 137 -10.88 9.51 6.04
N TYR A 138 -11.30 10.22 7.09
CA TYR A 138 -10.94 11.64 7.27
C TYR A 138 -9.44 11.87 7.37
N LEU A 139 -8.73 11.01 8.12
CA LEU A 139 -7.27 11.09 8.22
C LEU A 139 -6.58 10.83 6.88
N ASN A 140 -7.01 9.82 6.14
CA ASN A 140 -6.44 9.49 4.83
C ASN A 140 -6.65 10.63 3.83
N GLU A 141 -7.84 11.22 3.81
CA GLU A 141 -8.12 12.36 2.94
C GLU A 141 -7.28 13.58 3.32
N TRP A 142 -7.15 13.88 4.61
CA TRP A 142 -6.28 14.95 5.08
C TRP A 142 -4.82 14.73 4.67
N TYR A 143 -4.28 13.51 4.87
CA TYR A 143 -2.94 13.18 4.43
C TYR A 143 -2.78 13.35 2.92
N ARG A 144 -3.77 12.95 2.14
CA ARG A 144 -3.76 13.08 0.68
C ARG A 144 -3.73 14.55 0.25
N ILE A 145 -4.57 15.39 0.83
CA ILE A 145 -4.59 16.84 0.55
C ILE A 145 -3.23 17.46 0.91
N ARG A 146 -2.70 17.13 2.09
CA ARG A 146 -1.39 17.66 2.53
C ARG A 146 -0.25 17.17 1.65
N ALA A 147 -0.27 15.92 1.23
CA ALA A 147 0.72 15.36 0.32
C ALA A 147 0.73 16.10 -1.03
N LYS A 148 -0.45 16.38 -1.59
CA LYS A 148 -0.56 17.13 -2.85
C LYS A 148 0.13 18.50 -2.74
N VAL A 149 -0.20 19.28 -1.75
CA VAL A 149 0.39 20.61 -1.53
C VAL A 149 1.91 20.54 -1.37
N ILE A 150 2.41 19.55 -0.60
CA ILE A 150 3.84 19.42 -0.34
C ILE A 150 4.59 18.96 -1.59
N PHE A 151 4.05 17.99 -2.31
CA PHE A 151 4.70 17.49 -3.51
C PHE A 151 4.74 18.55 -4.63
N GLU A 152 3.66 19.31 -4.81
CA GLU A 152 3.63 20.43 -5.75
C GLU A 152 4.69 21.49 -5.40
N ALA A 153 4.75 21.90 -4.13
CA ALA A 153 5.75 22.87 -3.69
C ALA A 153 7.19 22.36 -3.83
N ARG A 154 7.44 21.08 -3.53
CA ARG A 154 8.75 20.46 -3.67
C ARG A 154 9.14 20.29 -5.14
N LEU A 155 8.20 19.89 -6.00
CA LEU A 155 8.45 19.77 -7.42
C LEU A 155 8.82 21.12 -8.01
N GLN A 156 8.07 22.17 -7.70
CA GLN A 156 8.39 23.53 -8.16
C GLN A 156 9.80 23.94 -7.78
N HIS A 157 10.20 23.73 -6.52
CA HIS A 157 11.55 24.05 -6.08
C HIS A 157 12.65 23.25 -6.80
N ILE A 158 12.39 21.98 -7.12
CA ILE A 158 13.33 21.14 -7.88
C ILE A 158 13.43 21.62 -9.33
N LEU A 159 12.32 22.00 -9.94
CA LEU A 159 12.28 22.48 -11.33
C LEU A 159 13.04 23.80 -11.52
N GLU A 160 13.08 24.67 -10.51
CA GLU A 160 13.92 25.87 -10.52
C GLU A 160 15.43 25.56 -10.71
N GLN A 161 15.85 24.34 -10.30
CA GLN A 161 17.24 23.89 -10.41
C GLN A 161 17.47 22.98 -11.63
N ALA A 162 16.42 22.36 -12.15
CA ALA A 162 16.45 21.40 -13.25
C ALA A 162 16.19 22.11 -14.59
N LEU A 163 17.13 22.95 -15.04
CA LEU A 163 16.98 23.81 -16.24
C LEU A 163 16.78 23.04 -17.57
N TRP A 164 16.98 21.71 -17.54
CA TRP A 164 16.76 20.82 -18.68
C TRP A 164 15.31 20.33 -18.83
N VAL A 165 14.45 20.62 -17.86
CA VAL A 165 13.03 20.24 -17.87
C VAL A 165 12.23 21.38 -18.51
N GLU A 166 11.73 21.15 -19.72
CA GLU A 166 10.99 22.17 -20.49
C GLU A 166 9.52 22.27 -20.07
N ASN A 167 8.92 21.15 -19.67
CA ASN A 167 7.50 21.07 -19.33
C ASN A 167 7.32 20.67 -17.86
N TYR A 168 6.32 21.29 -17.20
CA TYR A 168 5.96 20.94 -15.83
C TYR A 168 5.35 19.53 -15.79
N PRO A 169 5.96 18.56 -15.10
CA PRO A 169 5.44 17.20 -15.06
C PRO A 169 4.22 17.08 -14.16
N ASP A 170 3.25 16.30 -14.58
CA ASP A 170 2.05 16.03 -13.80
C ASP A 170 2.33 15.14 -12.59
N ILE A 171 1.87 15.55 -11.40
CA ILE A 171 1.90 14.73 -10.20
C ILE A 171 0.57 14.02 -10.01
N ARG A 172 0.62 12.68 -9.97
CA ARG A 172 -0.53 11.84 -9.65
C ARG A 172 -0.32 11.12 -8.32
N LEU A 173 -1.16 11.41 -7.33
CA LEU A 173 -1.15 10.69 -6.06
C LEU A 173 -1.87 9.35 -6.20
N MET A 174 -1.16 8.28 -5.92
CA MET A 174 -1.68 6.91 -5.97
C MET A 174 -1.38 6.17 -4.66
N THR A 175 -2.26 5.26 -4.28
CA THR A 175 -1.96 4.31 -3.20
C THR A 175 -1.08 3.21 -3.76
N MET A 176 0.16 3.15 -3.33
CA MET A 176 1.13 2.14 -3.77
C MET A 176 1.42 1.17 -2.63
N ARG A 177 1.54 -0.12 -2.96
CA ARG A 177 1.81 -1.16 -1.97
C ARG A 177 3.26 -1.66 -1.98
N THR A 178 3.96 -1.50 -3.10
CA THR A 178 5.29 -2.11 -3.32
C THR A 178 6.40 -1.11 -3.61
N GLN A 179 6.07 0.14 -3.83
CA GLN A 179 7.03 1.20 -4.16
C GLN A 179 6.56 2.56 -3.66
N TRP A 180 7.48 3.49 -3.48
CA TRP A 180 7.20 4.85 -3.02
C TRP A 180 6.68 5.77 -4.11
N GLY A 181 7.04 5.48 -5.34
CA GLY A 181 6.68 6.24 -6.53
C GLY A 181 7.26 5.61 -7.77
N ASN A 182 6.80 6.06 -8.92
CA ASN A 182 7.36 5.77 -10.23
C ASN A 182 7.38 7.04 -11.07
N CYS A 183 8.27 7.08 -12.03
CA CYS A 183 8.27 8.05 -13.11
C CYS A 183 7.85 7.31 -14.37
N SER A 184 6.81 7.79 -15.04
CA SER A 184 6.39 7.29 -16.35
C SER A 184 6.72 8.36 -17.39
N PRO A 185 7.30 7.99 -18.54
CA PRO A 185 7.53 8.92 -19.64
C PRO A 185 6.21 9.44 -20.20
#